data_d0d0ac39c3beee233130bd5c289514b1
#
_entry.id   d0d0ac39c3beee233130bd5c289514b1
#
_cell.length_a   1.000
_cell.length_b   1.000
_cell.length_c   1.000
_cell.angle_alpha   90.00
_cell.angle_beta   90.00
_cell.angle_gamma   90.00
#
_symmetry.space_group_name_H-M   'P 1'
#
loop_
_entity.id
_entity.type
_entity.pdbx_description
1 polymer ?
#
loop_
_entity_poly.entity_id
_entity_poly.type
_entity_poly.pdbx_seq_one_letter_code
_entity_poly.pdbx_strand_id
1 'polypeptide(L)'
;MTTTYDVVIIGAGAVAENVADRAVQGGLTAVLVESELVGGDCSYWACMPSKALIRSGLALRAAQRLGGAREAVTGELDVAAVFARRNTITHNWDDQSQVDWVEGAGIALVRGHGRLSAEKEVTVTAADGSTTVLTARHAVVVATGSDPLMPDIPGLLDANPWTPRDATSAQIAPASLAIIGGGVVAVEMATAYASFGTTVTIIARSGLLQGQEDIAGEAVTKGLRGLSVDIRHGSPTRVERTEDGVAVFLGDDETVVAEEVLVATGRVPRTSDIGLEVAGLTPGDWIDVDDTMRVKGSDWLYATGDANHRALLTHQGKYQARAAGDVIAARALGTPVDDAPWGIHVATADHEAVPQVTFSEPEVASVGLTSTAAEKAGYEIRVVDYNLGWVAGASIQADDYEGTARMVVDEKRGVILGVTFVGQDVAELIFAATVAVVAQVPLSRLWHAVPAYPTMNEIWLRLLETYGRPTA
;
A
#
# COMPACT_ATOMS: atom_id res chain seq x y z
N MET A 1 24.38 -28.88 -3.59
CA MET A 1 25.54 -28.26 -2.89
C MET A 1 24.98 -27.34 -1.80
N THR A 2 25.58 -27.34 -0.63
CA THR A 2 25.16 -26.40 0.43
C THR A 2 26.01 -25.14 0.32
N THR A 3 25.35 -23.97 0.21
CA THR A 3 26.01 -22.67 0.18
C THR A 3 25.62 -21.88 1.44
N THR A 4 26.59 -21.26 2.09
CA THR A 4 26.39 -20.58 3.37
C THR A 4 26.51 -19.07 3.23
N TYR A 5 25.53 -18.34 3.76
CA TYR A 5 25.51 -16.89 3.87
C TYR A 5 25.29 -16.47 5.33
N ASP A 6 25.46 -15.20 5.65
CA ASP A 6 25.12 -14.70 6.99
C ASP A 6 23.60 -14.54 7.14
N VAL A 7 22.93 -14.07 6.07
CA VAL A 7 21.47 -13.86 6.03
C VAL A 7 20.90 -14.51 4.77
N VAL A 8 19.83 -15.30 4.94
CA VAL A 8 19.02 -15.83 3.82
C VAL A 8 17.65 -15.18 3.87
N ILE A 9 17.20 -14.58 2.77
CA ILE A 9 15.91 -13.89 2.68
C ILE A 9 15.02 -14.63 1.67
N ILE A 10 13.83 -15.08 2.12
CA ILE A 10 12.83 -15.74 1.27
C ILE A 10 11.91 -14.66 0.70
N GLY A 11 12.00 -14.44 -0.62
CA GLY A 11 11.43 -13.35 -1.38
C GLY A 11 12.49 -12.33 -1.82
N ALA A 12 12.27 -11.70 -2.98
CA ALA A 12 13.08 -10.58 -3.47
C ALA A 12 12.20 -9.41 -3.94
N GLY A 13 11.07 -9.18 -3.27
CA GLY A 13 10.29 -7.97 -3.46
C GLY A 13 10.99 -6.73 -2.90
N ALA A 14 10.46 -5.56 -3.19
CA ALA A 14 11.01 -4.26 -2.79
C ALA A 14 11.34 -4.11 -1.28
N VAL A 15 10.73 -4.92 -0.44
CA VAL A 15 11.00 -4.98 1.01
C VAL A 15 12.25 -5.83 1.27
N ALA A 16 12.31 -7.03 0.69
CA ALA A 16 13.42 -7.97 0.85
C ALA A 16 14.76 -7.38 0.41
N GLU A 17 14.77 -6.64 -0.71
CA GLU A 17 15.93 -5.91 -1.23
C GLU A 17 16.53 -4.99 -0.15
N ASN A 18 15.68 -4.27 0.59
CA ASN A 18 16.13 -3.37 1.65
C ASN A 18 16.71 -4.11 2.87
N VAL A 19 16.19 -5.31 3.22
CA VAL A 19 16.81 -6.14 4.27
C VAL A 19 18.21 -6.56 3.85
N ALA A 20 18.34 -7.09 2.64
CA ALA A 20 19.60 -7.58 2.11
C ALA A 20 20.66 -6.46 2.00
N ASP A 21 20.25 -5.31 1.46
CA ASP A 21 21.12 -4.14 1.32
C ASP A 21 21.64 -3.66 2.69
N ARG A 22 20.78 -3.54 3.70
CA ARG A 22 21.20 -3.13 5.05
C ARG A 22 22.11 -4.16 5.71
N ALA A 23 21.84 -5.46 5.54
CA ALA A 23 22.70 -6.52 6.03
C ALA A 23 24.12 -6.45 5.40
N VAL A 24 24.19 -6.25 4.07
CA VAL A 24 25.47 -6.11 3.34
C VAL A 24 26.21 -4.83 3.76
N GLN A 25 25.53 -3.70 3.87
CA GLN A 25 26.11 -2.45 4.40
C GLN A 25 26.63 -2.63 5.83
N GLY A 26 25.99 -3.48 6.63
CA GLY A 26 26.42 -3.88 7.96
C GLY A 26 27.60 -4.85 7.98
N GLY A 27 28.15 -5.24 6.82
CA GLY A 27 29.31 -6.12 6.70
C GLY A 27 29.00 -7.62 6.64
N LEU A 28 27.75 -7.99 6.45
CA LEU A 28 27.31 -9.37 6.31
C LEU A 28 27.18 -9.80 4.84
N THR A 29 27.17 -11.11 4.58
CA THR A 29 26.78 -11.67 3.30
C THR A 29 25.30 -12.00 3.29
N ALA A 30 24.58 -11.60 2.24
CA ALA A 30 23.15 -11.85 2.09
C ALA A 30 22.82 -12.53 0.75
N VAL A 31 21.76 -13.36 0.77
CA VAL A 31 21.19 -13.98 -0.44
C VAL A 31 19.68 -13.81 -0.45
N LEU A 32 19.16 -13.36 -1.59
CA LEU A 32 17.73 -13.33 -1.90
C LEU A 32 17.32 -14.63 -2.62
N VAL A 33 16.15 -15.15 -2.26
CA VAL A 33 15.52 -16.30 -2.92
C VAL A 33 14.23 -15.83 -3.56
N GLU A 34 14.11 -15.93 -4.91
CA GLU A 34 12.95 -15.41 -5.62
C GLU A 34 12.39 -16.41 -6.63
N SER A 35 11.11 -16.65 -6.54
CA SER A 35 10.39 -17.58 -7.42
C SER A 35 9.78 -16.96 -8.67
N GLU A 36 9.59 -15.62 -8.68
CA GLU A 36 8.99 -14.86 -9.79
C GLU A 36 9.97 -13.76 -10.26
N LEU A 37 9.61 -12.49 -10.05
CA LEU A 37 10.40 -11.33 -10.48
C LEU A 37 11.00 -10.59 -9.29
N VAL A 38 12.28 -10.26 -9.37
CA VAL A 38 12.97 -9.39 -8.40
C VAL A 38 12.34 -8.00 -8.46
N GLY A 39 11.93 -7.44 -7.31
CA GLY A 39 11.11 -6.22 -7.21
C GLY A 39 9.67 -6.51 -6.80
N GLY A 40 9.16 -7.72 -7.05
CA GLY A 40 7.89 -8.26 -6.57
C GLY A 40 6.64 -7.49 -6.99
N ASP A 41 5.55 -7.69 -6.27
CA ASP A 41 4.23 -7.11 -6.58
C ASP A 41 4.26 -5.60 -6.76
N CYS A 42 4.98 -4.88 -5.91
CA CYS A 42 5.03 -3.42 -5.97
C CYS A 42 5.50 -2.90 -7.33
N SER A 43 6.54 -3.49 -7.89
CA SER A 43 7.14 -3.05 -9.16
C SER A 43 6.30 -3.46 -10.37
N TYR A 44 5.68 -4.65 -10.33
CA TYR A 44 5.11 -5.26 -11.53
C TYR A 44 3.59 -5.41 -11.53
N TRP A 45 2.95 -5.53 -10.33
CA TRP A 45 1.52 -5.86 -10.25
C TRP A 45 0.72 -5.01 -9.27
N ALA A 46 1.35 -4.14 -8.47
CA ALA A 46 0.65 -3.31 -7.48
C ALA A 46 0.95 -1.82 -7.67
N CYS A 47 1.91 -1.25 -6.90
CA CYS A 47 2.10 0.19 -6.78
C CYS A 47 2.39 0.89 -8.11
N MET A 48 3.40 0.40 -8.84
CA MET A 48 3.85 1.08 -10.05
C MET A 48 2.85 1.00 -11.19
N PRO A 49 2.33 -0.20 -11.58
CA PRO A 49 1.36 -0.28 -12.66
C PRO A 49 0.03 0.38 -12.34
N SER A 50 -0.49 0.28 -11.10
CA SER A 50 -1.77 0.91 -10.76
C SER A 50 -1.71 2.43 -10.86
N LYS A 51 -0.65 3.07 -10.37
CA LYS A 51 -0.47 4.52 -10.46
C LYS A 51 -0.19 4.98 -11.89
N ALA A 52 0.50 4.14 -12.68
CA ALA A 52 0.67 4.40 -14.11
C ALA A 52 -0.66 4.44 -14.86
N LEU A 53 -1.57 3.51 -14.55
CA LEU A 53 -2.92 3.45 -15.13
C LEU A 53 -3.78 4.65 -14.72
N ILE A 54 -3.77 5.02 -13.46
CA ILE A 54 -4.60 6.10 -12.90
C ILE A 54 -4.13 7.48 -13.39
N ARG A 55 -2.82 7.71 -13.45
CA ARG A 55 -2.24 9.06 -13.61
C ARG A 55 -2.70 9.77 -14.88
N SER A 56 -2.86 9.07 -16.00
CA SER A 56 -3.25 9.71 -17.26
C SER A 56 -4.67 10.30 -17.20
N GLY A 57 -5.62 9.56 -16.61
CA GLY A 57 -6.99 10.04 -16.39
C GLY A 57 -7.04 11.25 -15.45
N LEU A 58 -6.31 11.19 -14.33
CA LEU A 58 -6.21 12.31 -13.38
C LEU A 58 -5.62 13.57 -14.05
N ALA A 59 -4.54 13.42 -14.85
CA ALA A 59 -3.89 14.53 -15.53
C ALA A 59 -4.81 15.18 -16.56
N LEU A 60 -5.57 14.39 -17.31
CA LEU A 60 -6.55 14.90 -18.27
C LEU A 60 -7.63 15.71 -17.56
N ARG A 61 -8.23 15.17 -16.49
CA ARG A 61 -9.29 15.88 -15.74
C ARG A 61 -8.76 17.10 -14.99
N ALA A 62 -7.52 17.07 -14.49
CA ALA A 62 -6.88 18.24 -13.91
C ALA A 62 -6.76 19.39 -14.95
N ALA A 63 -6.34 19.07 -16.19
CA ALA A 63 -6.30 20.04 -17.28
C ALA A 63 -7.70 20.56 -17.64
N GLN A 64 -8.71 19.70 -17.61
CA GLN A 64 -10.11 20.09 -17.89
C GLN A 64 -10.73 21.01 -16.83
N ARG A 65 -10.20 20.99 -15.59
CA ARG A 65 -10.66 21.87 -14.48
C ARG A 65 -9.99 23.23 -14.45
N LEU A 66 -9.08 23.54 -15.37
CA LEU A 66 -8.31 24.78 -15.35
C LEU A 66 -8.53 25.55 -16.64
N GLY A 67 -9.06 26.77 -16.54
CA GLY A 67 -9.27 27.68 -17.68
C GLY A 67 -7.95 27.92 -18.43
N GLY A 68 -8.02 27.98 -19.76
CA GLY A 68 -6.83 28.01 -20.61
C GLY A 68 -6.27 26.62 -20.98
N ALA A 69 -6.10 25.74 -20.01
CA ALA A 69 -5.71 24.34 -20.27
C ALA A 69 -6.89 23.53 -20.83
N ARG A 70 -8.09 23.72 -20.26
CA ARG A 70 -9.33 23.07 -20.70
C ARG A 70 -9.59 23.27 -22.21
N GLU A 71 -9.40 24.48 -22.70
CA GLU A 71 -9.63 24.85 -24.10
C GLU A 71 -8.59 24.18 -25.06
N ALA A 72 -7.45 23.77 -24.53
CA ALA A 72 -6.43 23.03 -25.29
C ALA A 72 -6.70 21.51 -25.37
N VAL A 73 -7.58 20.98 -24.50
CA VAL A 73 -7.98 19.57 -24.52
C VAL A 73 -9.02 19.36 -25.62
N THR A 74 -8.62 18.73 -26.72
CA THR A 74 -9.47 18.56 -27.92
C THR A 74 -9.81 17.10 -28.24
N GLY A 75 -9.36 16.15 -27.42
CA GLY A 75 -9.54 14.70 -27.65
C GLY A 75 -9.89 13.96 -26.38
N GLU A 76 -10.10 12.68 -26.56
CA GLU A 76 -10.33 11.70 -25.49
C GLU A 76 -9.03 11.08 -25.01
N LEU A 77 -9.07 10.35 -23.89
CA LEU A 77 -7.93 9.60 -23.40
C LEU A 77 -7.58 8.44 -24.36
N ASP A 78 -6.35 8.41 -24.84
CA ASP A 78 -5.81 7.27 -25.59
C ASP A 78 -5.48 6.14 -24.62
N VAL A 79 -6.41 5.21 -24.47
CA VAL A 79 -6.29 4.07 -23.55
C VAL A 79 -5.15 3.14 -23.94
N ALA A 80 -4.90 2.94 -25.24
CA ALA A 80 -3.78 2.13 -25.72
C ALA A 80 -2.43 2.74 -25.31
N ALA A 81 -2.31 4.07 -25.40
CA ALA A 81 -1.11 4.77 -24.94
C ALA A 81 -0.95 4.70 -23.41
N VAL A 82 -2.04 4.67 -22.63
CA VAL A 82 -1.99 4.46 -21.18
C VAL A 82 -1.40 3.07 -20.85
N PHE A 83 -1.90 2.02 -21.50
CA PHE A 83 -1.37 0.67 -21.31
C PHE A 83 0.10 0.55 -21.77
N ALA A 84 0.46 1.14 -22.90
CA ALA A 84 1.85 1.16 -23.38
C ALA A 84 2.78 1.88 -22.37
N ARG A 85 2.34 3.00 -21.80
CA ARG A 85 3.08 3.71 -20.76
C ARG A 85 3.22 2.85 -19.49
N ARG A 86 2.16 2.16 -19.04
CA ARG A 86 2.22 1.23 -17.92
C ARG A 86 3.23 0.10 -18.21
N ASN A 87 3.20 -0.49 -19.39
CA ASN A 87 4.15 -1.52 -19.79
C ASN A 87 5.61 -1.02 -19.73
N THR A 88 5.87 0.22 -20.19
CA THR A 88 7.19 0.84 -20.05
C THR A 88 7.61 1.00 -18.60
N ILE A 89 6.71 1.45 -17.71
CA ILE A 89 6.99 1.66 -16.27
C ILE A 89 7.27 0.34 -15.56
N THR A 90 6.62 -0.75 -15.97
CA THR A 90 6.87 -2.09 -15.44
C THR A 90 7.99 -2.84 -16.20
N HIS A 91 8.76 -2.13 -17.02
CA HIS A 91 9.82 -2.72 -17.86
C HIS A 91 9.33 -3.92 -18.69
N ASN A 92 8.05 -3.95 -19.10
CA ASN A 92 7.41 -5.09 -19.77
C ASN A 92 7.54 -6.40 -18.97
N TRP A 93 7.51 -6.33 -17.66
CA TRP A 93 7.74 -7.44 -16.70
C TRP A 93 9.11 -8.12 -16.86
N ASP A 94 10.11 -7.36 -17.28
CA ASP A 94 11.52 -7.77 -17.28
C ASP A 94 12.19 -7.20 -16.01
N ASP A 95 12.74 -8.08 -15.17
CA ASP A 95 13.36 -7.70 -13.89
C ASP A 95 14.88 -7.51 -13.98
N GLN A 96 15.45 -7.51 -15.17
CA GLN A 96 16.91 -7.44 -15.34
C GLN A 96 17.54 -6.22 -14.63
N SER A 97 16.87 -5.06 -14.68
CA SER A 97 17.38 -3.86 -14.02
C SER A 97 17.41 -3.99 -12.47
N GLN A 98 16.47 -4.73 -11.90
CA GLN A 98 16.47 -5.04 -10.47
C GLN A 98 17.55 -6.06 -10.12
N VAL A 99 17.74 -7.07 -10.98
CA VAL A 99 18.82 -8.05 -10.83
C VAL A 99 20.19 -7.36 -10.87
N ASP A 100 20.41 -6.47 -11.85
CA ASP A 100 21.65 -5.70 -11.96
C ASP A 100 21.93 -4.86 -10.70
N TRP A 101 20.87 -4.29 -10.12
CA TRP A 101 20.99 -3.56 -8.87
C TRP A 101 21.37 -4.49 -7.68
N VAL A 102 20.70 -5.66 -7.55
CA VAL A 102 20.98 -6.67 -6.51
C VAL A 102 22.44 -7.12 -6.59
N GLU A 103 22.91 -7.46 -7.80
CA GLU A 103 24.30 -7.88 -8.03
C GLU A 103 25.28 -6.73 -7.76
N GLY A 104 24.96 -5.50 -8.20
CA GLY A 104 25.78 -4.31 -7.97
C GLY A 104 25.89 -3.95 -6.48
N ALA A 105 24.88 -4.27 -5.67
CA ALA A 105 24.89 -4.10 -4.22
C ALA A 105 25.67 -5.22 -3.48
N GLY A 106 26.21 -6.22 -4.19
CA GLY A 106 26.93 -7.35 -3.59
C GLY A 106 26.01 -8.37 -2.92
N ILE A 107 24.74 -8.41 -3.29
CA ILE A 107 23.75 -9.34 -2.79
C ILE A 107 23.67 -10.54 -3.74
N ALA A 108 23.72 -11.76 -3.21
CA ALA A 108 23.52 -12.95 -4.02
C ALA A 108 22.03 -13.17 -4.34
N LEU A 109 21.75 -13.76 -5.50
CA LEU A 109 20.39 -14.13 -5.92
C LEU A 109 20.33 -15.60 -6.30
N VAL A 110 19.31 -16.31 -5.78
CA VAL A 110 18.99 -17.68 -6.15
C VAL A 110 17.54 -17.73 -6.60
N ARG A 111 17.32 -18.15 -7.86
CA ARG A 111 15.99 -18.30 -8.43
C ARG A 111 15.35 -19.62 -8.02
N GLY A 112 14.15 -19.56 -7.49
CA GLY A 112 13.34 -20.70 -7.12
C GLY A 112 12.46 -20.45 -5.91
N HIS A 113 11.64 -21.46 -5.59
CA HIS A 113 10.77 -21.43 -4.43
C HIS A 113 11.56 -21.80 -3.17
N GLY A 114 11.64 -20.88 -2.22
CA GLY A 114 12.35 -21.03 -0.94
C GLY A 114 11.45 -21.57 0.15
N ARG A 115 11.88 -22.63 0.83
CA ARG A 115 11.18 -23.26 1.94
C ARG A 115 12.13 -23.52 3.10
N LEU A 116 11.75 -23.19 4.33
CA LEU A 116 12.46 -23.60 5.54
C LEU A 116 12.49 -25.13 5.61
N SER A 117 13.67 -25.73 5.70
CA SER A 117 13.87 -27.18 5.82
C SER A 117 14.38 -27.57 7.19
N ALA A 118 15.11 -26.70 7.88
CA ALA A 118 15.56 -26.83 9.26
C ALA A 118 15.81 -25.43 9.85
N GLU A 119 16.19 -25.36 11.13
CA GLU A 119 16.65 -24.12 11.74
C GLU A 119 17.80 -23.52 10.93
N LYS A 120 17.63 -22.24 10.48
CA LYS A 120 18.60 -21.51 9.65
C LYS A 120 18.93 -22.20 8.31
N GLU A 121 18.06 -23.09 7.81
CA GLU A 121 18.24 -23.76 6.54
C GLU A 121 17.04 -23.54 5.63
N VAL A 122 17.33 -23.18 4.38
CA VAL A 122 16.34 -22.96 3.34
C VAL A 122 16.66 -23.84 2.14
N THR A 123 15.73 -24.72 1.78
CA THR A 123 15.78 -25.45 0.52
C THR A 123 15.11 -24.64 -0.57
N VAL A 124 15.83 -24.39 -1.66
CA VAL A 124 15.32 -23.69 -2.84
C VAL A 124 15.08 -24.69 -3.94
N THR A 125 13.87 -24.73 -4.47
CA THR A 125 13.49 -25.56 -5.62
C THR A 125 13.39 -24.68 -6.86
N ALA A 126 14.27 -24.89 -7.82
CA ALA A 126 14.27 -24.17 -9.09
C ALA A 126 13.14 -24.66 -10.02
N ALA A 127 12.85 -23.92 -11.09
CA ALA A 127 11.80 -24.24 -12.06
C ALA A 127 11.99 -25.59 -12.77
N ASP A 128 13.22 -26.06 -12.89
CA ASP A 128 13.55 -27.38 -13.47
C ASP A 128 13.44 -28.53 -12.45
N GLY A 129 13.02 -28.23 -11.22
CA GLY A 129 12.91 -29.20 -10.12
C GLY A 129 14.22 -29.49 -9.38
N SER A 130 15.34 -28.89 -9.79
CA SER A 130 16.60 -29.01 -9.05
C SER A 130 16.53 -28.29 -7.71
N THR A 131 17.25 -28.80 -6.71
CA THR A 131 17.24 -28.25 -5.36
C THR A 131 18.62 -27.76 -4.94
N THR A 132 18.63 -26.61 -4.24
CA THR A 132 19.81 -26.05 -3.59
C THR A 132 19.49 -25.80 -2.12
N VAL A 133 20.41 -26.15 -1.22
CA VAL A 133 20.27 -25.88 0.22
C VAL A 133 21.13 -24.68 0.57
N LEU A 134 20.50 -23.68 1.19
CA LEU A 134 21.14 -22.48 1.71
C LEU A 134 21.14 -22.52 3.23
N THR A 135 22.28 -22.25 3.85
CA THR A 135 22.41 -22.18 5.31
C THR A 135 22.70 -20.74 5.73
N ALA A 136 21.91 -20.21 6.65
CA ALA A 136 22.14 -18.92 7.27
C ALA A 136 22.98 -19.07 8.54
N ARG A 137 24.08 -18.29 8.68
CA ARG A 137 24.85 -18.28 9.94
C ARG A 137 24.09 -17.57 11.06
N HIS A 138 23.37 -16.49 10.72
CA HIS A 138 22.75 -15.61 11.71
C HIS A 138 21.23 -15.57 11.61
N ALA A 139 20.65 -15.31 10.43
CA ALA A 139 19.22 -15.08 10.31
C ALA A 139 18.63 -15.60 9.00
N VAL A 140 17.38 -16.07 9.07
CA VAL A 140 16.48 -16.19 7.92
C VAL A 140 15.40 -15.11 8.03
N VAL A 141 15.08 -14.45 6.92
CA VAL A 141 14.03 -13.40 6.87
C VAL A 141 12.95 -13.86 5.89
N VAL A 142 11.70 -13.88 6.36
CA VAL A 142 10.53 -14.08 5.53
C VAL A 142 10.05 -12.73 5.00
N ALA A 143 10.08 -12.55 3.68
CA ALA A 143 9.62 -11.34 2.99
C ALA A 143 8.81 -11.71 1.74
N THR A 144 7.98 -12.75 1.87
CA THR A 144 7.21 -13.38 0.80
C THR A 144 5.99 -12.57 0.35
N GLY A 145 5.61 -11.53 1.13
CA GLY A 145 4.46 -10.69 0.81
C GLY A 145 3.13 -11.36 1.12
N SER A 146 2.11 -10.99 0.35
CA SER A 146 0.73 -11.46 0.53
C SER A 146 0.05 -11.67 -0.83
N ASP A 147 -1.02 -12.47 -0.84
CA ASP A 147 -1.86 -12.74 -2.00
C ASP A 147 -3.25 -12.08 -1.84
N PRO A 148 -3.99 -11.86 -2.92
CA PRO A 148 -5.40 -11.45 -2.85
C PRO A 148 -6.23 -12.49 -2.10
N LEU A 149 -7.08 -12.02 -1.18
CA LEU A 149 -8.08 -12.88 -0.54
C LEU A 149 -9.19 -13.22 -1.54
N MET A 150 -9.35 -14.50 -1.83
CA MET A 150 -10.51 -15.03 -2.57
C MET A 150 -11.58 -15.43 -1.55
N PRO A 151 -12.71 -14.70 -1.48
CA PRO A 151 -13.79 -15.04 -0.55
C PRO A 151 -14.50 -16.33 -1.00
N ASP A 152 -15.00 -17.08 -0.03
CA ASP A 152 -15.80 -18.29 -0.29
C ASP A 152 -17.22 -17.88 -0.73
N ILE A 153 -17.33 -17.53 -2.03
CA ILE A 153 -18.60 -17.21 -2.69
C ILE A 153 -18.89 -18.32 -3.72
N PRO A 154 -20.05 -18.98 -3.65
CA PRO A 154 -20.42 -20.03 -4.60
C PRO A 154 -20.23 -19.61 -6.06
N GLY A 155 -19.47 -20.40 -6.82
CA GLY A 155 -19.18 -20.19 -8.24
C GLY A 155 -18.13 -19.13 -8.57
N LEU A 156 -17.60 -18.40 -7.58
CA LEU A 156 -16.62 -17.33 -7.82
C LEU A 156 -15.33 -17.86 -8.48
N LEU A 157 -14.75 -18.92 -7.94
CA LEU A 157 -13.52 -19.50 -8.49
C LEU A 157 -13.73 -20.08 -9.88
N ASP A 158 -14.88 -20.73 -10.11
CA ASP A 158 -15.25 -21.29 -11.42
C ASP A 158 -15.47 -20.18 -12.47
N ALA A 159 -15.86 -18.98 -12.03
CA ALA A 159 -15.98 -17.81 -12.89
C ALA A 159 -14.63 -17.22 -13.32
N ASN A 160 -13.50 -17.71 -12.81
CA ASN A 160 -12.15 -17.23 -13.11
C ASN A 160 -12.05 -15.69 -12.96
N PRO A 161 -12.27 -15.14 -11.76
CA PRO A 161 -12.30 -13.70 -11.55
C PRO A 161 -10.90 -13.08 -11.70
N TRP A 162 -10.87 -11.83 -12.09
CA TRP A 162 -9.65 -11.04 -12.00
C TRP A 162 -9.22 -10.85 -10.55
N THR A 163 -7.93 -10.92 -10.33
CA THR A 163 -7.23 -10.44 -9.15
C THR A 163 -6.71 -9.00 -9.40
N PRO A 164 -6.19 -8.32 -8.38
CA PRO A 164 -5.49 -7.06 -8.59
C PRO A 164 -4.33 -7.15 -9.60
N ARG A 165 -3.64 -8.31 -9.68
CA ARG A 165 -2.58 -8.56 -10.68
C ARG A 165 -3.15 -8.52 -12.10
N ASP A 166 -4.28 -9.18 -12.34
CA ASP A 166 -4.93 -9.19 -13.66
C ASP A 166 -5.37 -7.78 -14.05
N ALA A 167 -6.02 -7.05 -13.13
CA ALA A 167 -6.46 -5.69 -13.37
C ALA A 167 -5.31 -4.73 -13.70
N THR A 168 -4.15 -4.88 -13.07
CA THR A 168 -2.99 -4.01 -13.33
C THR A 168 -2.16 -4.44 -14.52
N SER A 169 -2.28 -5.69 -15.00
CA SER A 169 -1.52 -6.22 -16.14
C SER A 169 -2.35 -6.40 -17.41
N ALA A 170 -3.68 -6.19 -17.38
CA ALA A 170 -4.55 -6.24 -18.55
C ALA A 170 -4.01 -5.37 -19.69
N GLN A 171 -4.13 -5.86 -20.92
CA GLN A 171 -3.67 -5.15 -22.13
C GLN A 171 -4.81 -4.45 -22.86
N ILE A 172 -6.05 -4.76 -22.49
CA ILE A 172 -7.28 -4.20 -23.05
C ILE A 172 -8.21 -3.92 -21.88
N ALA A 173 -8.88 -2.77 -21.90
CA ALA A 173 -9.93 -2.47 -20.94
C ALA A 173 -11.21 -3.24 -21.33
N PRO A 174 -11.89 -3.94 -20.40
CA PRO A 174 -13.15 -4.56 -20.66
C PRO A 174 -14.24 -3.49 -20.87
N ALA A 175 -15.31 -3.83 -21.61
CA ALA A 175 -16.44 -2.93 -21.78
C ALA A 175 -17.17 -2.66 -20.44
N SER A 176 -17.18 -3.65 -19.55
CA SER A 176 -17.75 -3.51 -18.21
C SER A 176 -16.97 -4.33 -17.17
N LEU A 177 -16.88 -3.80 -15.95
CA LEU A 177 -16.15 -4.39 -14.83
C LEU A 177 -16.96 -4.30 -13.53
N ALA A 178 -17.25 -5.45 -12.94
CA ALA A 178 -17.79 -5.54 -11.59
C ALA A 178 -16.63 -5.69 -10.59
N ILE A 179 -16.58 -4.89 -9.53
CA ILE A 179 -15.52 -4.93 -8.52
C ILE A 179 -16.13 -5.34 -7.18
N ILE A 180 -15.73 -6.49 -6.66
CA ILE A 180 -16.16 -6.98 -5.34
C ILE A 180 -15.16 -6.48 -4.30
N GLY A 181 -15.60 -5.53 -3.46
CA GLY A 181 -14.80 -4.88 -2.42
C GLY A 181 -14.96 -3.36 -2.43
N GLY A 182 -14.63 -2.71 -1.30
CA GLY A 182 -14.74 -1.25 -1.12
C GLY A 182 -13.44 -0.60 -0.60
N GLY A 183 -12.33 -1.35 -0.59
CA GLY A 183 -11.03 -0.88 -0.13
C GLY A 183 -10.24 -0.09 -1.17
N VAL A 184 -8.99 0.23 -0.84
CA VAL A 184 -8.08 1.04 -1.67
C VAL A 184 -7.96 0.49 -3.10
N VAL A 185 -7.73 -0.81 -3.25
CA VAL A 185 -7.58 -1.45 -4.59
C VAL A 185 -8.86 -1.30 -5.41
N ALA A 186 -10.03 -1.54 -4.81
CA ALA A 186 -11.31 -1.39 -5.49
C ALA A 186 -11.53 0.04 -5.99
N VAL A 187 -11.26 1.02 -5.15
CA VAL A 187 -11.42 2.45 -5.45
C VAL A 187 -10.43 2.91 -6.53
N GLU A 188 -9.16 2.51 -6.43
CA GLU A 188 -8.13 2.87 -7.41
C GLU A 188 -8.41 2.24 -8.77
N MET A 189 -8.79 0.97 -8.83
CA MET A 189 -9.10 0.30 -10.09
C MET A 189 -10.40 0.84 -10.70
N ALA A 190 -11.41 1.15 -9.89
CA ALA A 190 -12.60 1.84 -10.37
C ALA A 190 -12.27 3.19 -11.01
N THR A 191 -11.41 3.98 -10.38
CA THR A 191 -10.94 5.28 -10.91
C THR A 191 -10.20 5.11 -12.25
N ALA A 192 -9.32 4.10 -12.35
CA ALA A 192 -8.57 3.82 -13.57
C ALA A 192 -9.50 3.39 -14.71
N TYR A 193 -10.28 2.35 -14.49
CA TYR A 193 -11.11 1.75 -15.54
C TYR A 193 -12.27 2.65 -15.98
N ALA A 194 -12.90 3.39 -15.05
CA ALA A 194 -13.88 4.41 -15.42
C ALA A 194 -13.25 5.48 -16.32
N SER A 195 -11.97 5.85 -16.09
CA SER A 195 -11.24 6.78 -16.96
C SER A 195 -10.98 6.23 -18.36
N PHE A 196 -11.00 4.90 -18.54
CA PHE A 196 -10.83 4.24 -19.84
C PHE A 196 -12.15 4.06 -20.61
N GLY A 197 -13.28 4.50 -20.03
CA GLY A 197 -14.62 4.31 -20.61
C GLY A 197 -15.27 2.97 -20.28
N THR A 198 -14.66 2.16 -19.41
CA THR A 198 -15.28 0.93 -18.88
C THR A 198 -16.50 1.29 -18.02
N THR A 199 -17.62 0.61 -18.20
CA THR A 199 -18.75 0.69 -17.27
C THR A 199 -18.41 -0.05 -15.98
N VAL A 200 -18.21 0.69 -14.87
CA VAL A 200 -17.76 0.11 -13.61
C VAL A 200 -18.88 0.06 -12.59
N THR A 201 -19.03 -1.09 -11.94
CA THR A 201 -19.89 -1.27 -10.76
C THR A 201 -19.07 -1.78 -9.58
N ILE A 202 -19.04 -1.04 -8.47
CA ILE A 202 -18.46 -1.49 -7.21
C ILE A 202 -19.56 -2.14 -6.37
N ILE A 203 -19.26 -3.32 -5.82
CA ILE A 203 -20.11 -4.04 -4.87
C ILE A 203 -19.39 -4.05 -3.52
N ALA A 204 -19.88 -3.23 -2.57
CA ALA A 204 -19.26 -3.06 -1.27
C ALA A 204 -20.27 -3.33 -0.14
N ARG A 205 -19.85 -4.14 0.83
CA ARG A 205 -20.73 -4.53 1.96
C ARG A 205 -21.13 -3.33 2.84
N SER A 206 -20.18 -2.46 3.15
CA SER A 206 -20.35 -1.40 4.17
C SER A 206 -19.95 0.00 3.68
N GLY A 207 -19.78 0.20 2.37
CA GLY A 207 -19.29 1.46 1.81
C GLY A 207 -17.80 1.44 1.46
N LEU A 208 -17.28 2.59 1.01
CA LEU A 208 -15.91 2.71 0.51
C LEU A 208 -14.96 3.16 1.62
N LEU A 209 -13.70 2.71 1.56
CA LEU A 209 -12.58 3.10 2.42
C LEU A 209 -12.89 2.99 3.92
N GLN A 210 -13.59 1.94 4.33
CA GLN A 210 -13.86 1.66 5.74
C GLN A 210 -12.52 1.52 6.50
N GLY A 211 -12.40 2.23 7.62
CA GLY A 211 -11.14 2.33 8.38
C GLY A 211 -10.36 3.63 8.15
N GLN A 212 -10.74 4.42 7.14
CA GLN A 212 -10.34 5.83 7.01
C GLN A 212 -11.36 6.74 7.75
N GLU A 213 -11.09 8.05 7.81
CA GLU A 213 -12.10 9.01 8.26
C GLU A 213 -13.34 8.98 7.33
N ASP A 214 -14.52 9.23 7.89
CA ASP A 214 -15.80 9.26 7.16
C ASP A 214 -15.79 10.21 5.96
N ILE A 215 -15.17 11.38 6.12
CA ILE A 215 -15.00 12.37 5.05
C ILE A 215 -14.31 11.82 3.81
N ALA A 216 -13.43 10.83 3.98
CA ALA A 216 -12.73 10.19 2.87
C ALA A 216 -13.67 9.29 2.07
N GLY A 217 -14.39 8.39 2.74
CA GLY A 217 -15.34 7.48 2.10
C GLY A 217 -16.47 8.21 1.37
N GLU A 218 -16.99 9.28 1.99
CA GLU A 218 -18.04 10.12 1.40
C GLU A 218 -17.57 10.86 0.14
N ALA A 219 -16.41 11.51 0.22
CA ALA A 219 -15.85 12.27 -0.90
C ALA A 219 -15.47 11.36 -2.09
N VAL A 220 -14.87 10.21 -1.82
CA VAL A 220 -14.52 9.22 -2.86
C VAL A 220 -15.78 8.62 -3.49
N THR A 221 -16.82 8.36 -2.69
CA THR A 221 -18.12 7.92 -3.21
C THR A 221 -18.73 8.96 -4.16
N LYS A 222 -18.69 10.26 -3.77
CA LYS A 222 -19.13 11.37 -4.63
C LYS A 222 -18.32 11.43 -5.92
N GLY A 223 -16.99 11.35 -5.81
CA GLY A 223 -16.07 11.43 -6.95
C GLY A 223 -16.28 10.29 -7.96
N LEU A 224 -16.35 9.05 -7.48
CA LEU A 224 -16.58 7.88 -8.33
C LEU A 224 -17.96 7.94 -9.04
N ARG A 225 -19.01 8.39 -8.35
CA ARG A 225 -20.30 8.63 -8.99
C ARG A 225 -20.20 9.72 -10.07
N GLY A 226 -19.37 10.75 -9.87
CA GLY A 226 -19.05 11.75 -10.87
C GLY A 226 -18.34 11.17 -12.11
N LEU A 227 -17.66 10.05 -11.98
CA LEU A 227 -17.07 9.24 -13.06
C LEU A 227 -18.05 8.19 -13.61
N SER A 228 -19.33 8.27 -13.28
CA SER A 228 -20.36 7.30 -13.66
C SER A 228 -20.17 5.88 -13.13
N VAL A 229 -19.41 5.72 -12.04
CA VAL A 229 -19.29 4.43 -11.35
C VAL A 229 -20.55 4.17 -10.54
N ASP A 230 -21.17 3.01 -10.78
CA ASP A 230 -22.28 2.53 -9.97
C ASP A 230 -21.74 1.90 -8.66
N ILE A 231 -22.37 2.20 -7.54
CA ILE A 231 -21.96 1.70 -6.22
C ILE A 231 -23.12 1.01 -5.56
N ARG A 232 -23.03 -0.30 -5.45
CA ARG A 232 -24.03 -1.19 -4.87
C ARG A 232 -23.61 -1.61 -3.46
N HIS A 233 -24.58 -1.58 -2.54
CA HIS A 233 -24.39 -2.06 -1.18
C HIS A 233 -24.89 -3.50 -1.07
N GLY A 234 -24.06 -4.39 -0.55
CA GLY A 234 -24.41 -5.79 -0.35
C GLY A 234 -23.20 -6.71 -0.42
N SER A 235 -23.47 -7.99 -0.18
CA SER A 235 -22.51 -9.07 -0.31
C SER A 235 -22.95 -10.01 -1.41
N PRO A 236 -22.09 -10.40 -2.34
CA PRO A 236 -22.41 -11.40 -3.32
C PRO A 236 -22.80 -12.74 -2.65
N THR A 237 -23.87 -13.34 -3.11
CA THR A 237 -24.36 -14.65 -2.65
C THR A 237 -23.93 -15.76 -3.60
N ARG A 238 -23.69 -15.44 -4.87
CA ARG A 238 -23.24 -16.35 -5.92
C ARG A 238 -22.63 -15.56 -7.07
N VAL A 239 -21.69 -16.18 -7.77
CA VAL A 239 -21.12 -15.66 -9.02
C VAL A 239 -21.21 -16.75 -10.08
N GLU A 240 -21.49 -16.37 -11.33
CA GLU A 240 -21.62 -17.32 -12.43
C GLU A 240 -21.09 -16.69 -13.73
N ARG A 241 -20.19 -17.40 -14.44
CA ARG A 241 -19.75 -16.99 -15.78
C ARG A 241 -20.74 -17.52 -16.79
N THR A 242 -21.26 -16.64 -17.64
CA THR A 242 -22.22 -16.93 -18.71
C THR A 242 -21.63 -16.57 -20.07
N GLU A 243 -22.38 -16.79 -21.16
CA GLU A 243 -21.99 -16.35 -22.50
C GLU A 243 -21.91 -14.81 -22.61
N ASP A 244 -22.71 -14.08 -21.82
CA ASP A 244 -22.80 -12.62 -21.82
C ASP A 244 -21.79 -11.94 -20.85
N GLY A 245 -20.99 -12.71 -20.12
CA GLY A 245 -20.04 -12.19 -19.12
C GLY A 245 -20.14 -12.88 -17.77
N VAL A 246 -19.90 -12.16 -16.69
CA VAL A 246 -19.97 -12.66 -15.32
C VAL A 246 -21.15 -12.02 -14.60
N ALA A 247 -22.06 -12.87 -14.11
CA ALA A 247 -23.20 -12.46 -13.29
C ALA A 247 -22.85 -12.58 -11.80
N VAL A 248 -22.98 -11.47 -11.05
CA VAL A 248 -22.79 -11.37 -9.61
C VAL A 248 -24.15 -11.15 -8.94
N PHE A 249 -24.62 -12.10 -8.16
CA PHE A 249 -25.93 -12.08 -7.51
C PHE A 249 -25.83 -11.47 -6.11
N LEU A 250 -26.68 -10.48 -5.82
CA LEU A 250 -26.77 -9.77 -4.54
C LEU A 250 -28.12 -10.11 -3.87
N GLY A 251 -28.23 -11.31 -3.29
CA GLY A 251 -29.51 -11.83 -2.80
C GLY A 251 -30.38 -12.41 -3.93
N ASP A 252 -31.71 -12.39 -3.75
CA ASP A 252 -32.62 -13.08 -4.64
C ASP A 252 -33.04 -12.25 -5.88
N ASP A 253 -33.01 -10.91 -5.77
CA ASP A 253 -33.66 -10.04 -6.78
C ASP A 253 -32.69 -9.11 -7.50
N GLU A 254 -31.41 -9.02 -7.07
CA GLU A 254 -30.44 -8.09 -7.66
C GLU A 254 -29.26 -8.84 -8.28
N THR A 255 -28.95 -8.53 -9.54
CA THR A 255 -27.84 -9.12 -10.27
C THR A 255 -27.08 -8.03 -11.00
N VAL A 256 -25.76 -8.04 -10.88
CA VAL A 256 -24.82 -7.21 -11.67
C VAL A 256 -24.18 -8.12 -12.72
N VAL A 257 -24.29 -7.74 -13.99
CA VAL A 257 -23.65 -8.45 -15.11
C VAL A 257 -22.57 -7.56 -15.68
N ALA A 258 -21.36 -8.09 -15.83
CA ALA A 258 -20.20 -7.39 -16.41
C ALA A 258 -19.38 -8.36 -17.26
N GLU A 259 -18.57 -7.81 -18.18
CA GLU A 259 -17.64 -8.61 -18.98
C GLU A 259 -16.61 -9.32 -18.08
N GLU A 260 -16.10 -8.61 -17.07
CA GLU A 260 -15.17 -9.17 -16.09
C GLU A 260 -15.56 -8.81 -14.66
N VAL A 261 -15.10 -9.63 -13.71
CA VAL A 261 -15.23 -9.37 -12.27
C VAL A 261 -13.87 -9.34 -11.60
N LEU A 262 -13.60 -8.26 -10.86
CA LEU A 262 -12.38 -8.07 -10.05
C LEU A 262 -12.70 -8.34 -8.57
N VAL A 263 -11.90 -9.20 -7.94
CA VAL A 263 -11.97 -9.43 -6.49
C VAL A 263 -10.92 -8.55 -5.77
N ALA A 264 -11.39 -7.64 -4.92
CA ALA A 264 -10.58 -6.70 -4.14
C ALA A 264 -11.04 -6.64 -2.68
N THR A 265 -11.22 -7.82 -2.06
CA THR A 265 -11.83 -8.00 -0.73
C THR A 265 -10.85 -8.03 0.43
N GLY A 266 -9.54 -8.02 0.16
CA GLY A 266 -8.48 -8.09 1.16
C GLY A 266 -7.28 -8.90 0.71
N ARG A 267 -6.40 -9.22 1.66
CA ARG A 267 -5.16 -9.97 1.41
C ARG A 267 -4.98 -11.08 2.44
N VAL A 268 -4.25 -12.13 2.05
CA VAL A 268 -3.79 -13.22 2.92
C VAL A 268 -2.26 -13.34 2.81
N PRO A 269 -1.55 -13.81 3.84
CA PRO A 269 -0.09 -13.91 3.79
C PRO A 269 0.34 -15.02 2.82
N ARG A 270 1.44 -14.81 2.11
CA ARG A 270 2.06 -15.83 1.27
C ARG A 270 3.02 -16.69 2.12
N THR A 271 2.43 -17.45 3.07
CA THR A 271 3.14 -18.22 4.09
C THR A 271 2.73 -19.69 4.17
N SER A 272 1.80 -20.12 3.33
CA SER A 272 1.22 -21.47 3.38
C SER A 272 2.22 -22.59 3.01
N ASP A 273 3.22 -22.30 2.16
CA ASP A 273 4.15 -23.30 1.63
C ASP A 273 5.62 -22.85 1.73
N ILE A 274 6.01 -22.25 2.83
CA ILE A 274 7.40 -21.83 3.07
C ILE A 274 8.05 -22.53 4.25
N GLY A 275 7.41 -23.59 4.80
CA GLY A 275 7.99 -24.43 5.86
C GLY A 275 7.95 -23.80 7.26
N LEU A 276 6.97 -22.97 7.56
CA LEU A 276 6.84 -22.30 8.87
C LEU A 276 6.74 -23.27 10.04
N GLU A 277 6.26 -24.49 9.82
CA GLU A 277 6.20 -25.55 10.82
C GLU A 277 7.57 -25.89 11.42
N VAL A 278 8.67 -25.65 10.72
CA VAL A 278 10.05 -25.82 11.23
C VAL A 278 10.33 -24.87 12.42
N ALA A 279 9.71 -23.69 12.40
CA ALA A 279 9.83 -22.71 13.47
C ALA A 279 8.67 -22.80 14.49
N GLY A 280 7.83 -23.85 14.40
CA GLY A 280 6.65 -24.01 15.27
C GLY A 280 5.51 -23.04 14.97
N LEU A 281 5.50 -22.43 13.78
CA LEU A 281 4.45 -21.52 13.32
C LEU A 281 3.45 -22.26 12.41
N THR A 282 2.24 -21.73 12.30
CA THR A 282 1.20 -22.29 11.44
C THR A 282 1.35 -21.80 10.00
N PRO A 283 1.48 -22.71 9.00
CA PRO A 283 1.44 -22.32 7.60
C PRO A 283 0.13 -21.62 7.24
N GLY A 284 0.22 -20.52 6.47
CA GLY A 284 -0.94 -19.72 6.05
C GLY A 284 -1.35 -18.62 7.04
N ASP A 285 -0.76 -18.56 8.23
CA ASP A 285 -0.99 -17.46 9.17
C ASP A 285 -0.03 -16.30 8.93
N TRP A 286 -0.43 -15.09 9.38
CA TRP A 286 0.45 -13.93 9.50
C TRP A 286 1.51 -14.20 10.58
N ILE A 287 2.72 -13.70 10.36
CA ILE A 287 3.86 -13.95 11.26
C ILE A 287 3.96 -12.83 12.30
N ASP A 288 3.74 -13.16 13.57
CA ASP A 288 3.84 -12.19 14.68
C ASP A 288 5.30 -11.89 15.04
N VAL A 289 5.66 -10.60 15.05
CA VAL A 289 7.01 -10.10 15.26
C VAL A 289 7.08 -9.05 16.37
N ASP A 290 8.26 -8.90 16.96
CA ASP A 290 8.58 -7.75 17.82
C ASP A 290 8.95 -6.51 16.98
N ASP A 291 9.24 -5.38 17.62
CA ASP A 291 9.56 -4.13 16.91
C ASP A 291 10.89 -4.16 16.15
N THR A 292 11.75 -5.15 16.40
CA THR A 292 12.95 -5.43 15.62
C THR A 292 12.68 -6.34 14.41
N MET A 293 11.43 -6.65 14.12
CA MET A 293 10.97 -7.59 13.09
C MET A 293 11.36 -9.04 13.36
N ARG A 294 11.86 -9.39 14.54
CA ARG A 294 12.15 -10.75 14.92
C ARG A 294 10.87 -11.49 15.30
N VAL A 295 10.72 -12.70 14.81
CA VAL A 295 9.58 -13.58 15.12
C VAL A 295 9.55 -13.88 16.61
N LYS A 296 8.39 -13.71 17.25
CA LYS A 296 8.23 -13.99 18.68
C LYS A 296 8.51 -15.45 18.98
N GLY A 297 9.39 -15.69 19.95
CA GLY A 297 9.83 -17.03 20.33
C GLY A 297 10.99 -17.60 19.51
N SER A 298 11.52 -16.85 18.52
CA SER A 298 12.71 -17.24 17.75
C SER A 298 13.86 -16.27 18.00
N ASP A 299 15.09 -16.74 17.89
CA ASP A 299 16.31 -15.92 17.95
C ASP A 299 16.98 -15.74 16.58
N TRP A 300 16.49 -16.44 15.54
CA TRP A 300 17.09 -16.48 14.20
C TRP A 300 16.12 -16.12 13.07
N LEU A 301 14.79 -16.18 13.29
CA LEU A 301 13.78 -15.94 12.26
C LEU A 301 13.22 -14.54 12.38
N TYR A 302 13.08 -13.87 11.23
CA TYR A 302 12.52 -12.52 11.09
C TYR A 302 11.44 -12.52 10.01
N ALA A 303 10.50 -11.57 10.07
CA ALA A 303 9.54 -11.36 9.00
C ALA A 303 9.29 -9.86 8.77
N THR A 304 9.31 -9.44 7.50
CA THR A 304 9.16 -8.04 7.09
C THR A 304 8.11 -7.88 6.00
N GLY A 305 7.53 -6.69 5.91
CA GLY A 305 6.50 -6.36 4.94
C GLY A 305 5.18 -7.07 5.23
N ASP A 306 4.41 -7.35 4.18
CA ASP A 306 3.05 -7.87 4.33
C ASP A 306 2.98 -9.15 5.18
N ALA A 307 4.00 -10.02 5.11
CA ALA A 307 4.01 -11.29 5.83
C ALA A 307 3.77 -11.16 7.34
N ASN A 308 4.08 -10.02 7.96
CA ASN A 308 3.87 -9.77 9.39
C ASN A 308 2.59 -9.00 9.73
N HIS A 309 1.82 -8.55 8.73
CA HIS A 309 0.52 -7.84 8.86
C HIS A 309 0.56 -6.52 9.66
N ARG A 310 1.73 -5.93 9.92
CA ARG A 310 1.81 -4.66 10.67
C ARG A 310 1.30 -3.47 9.84
N ALA A 311 1.71 -3.42 8.56
CA ALA A 311 1.21 -2.45 7.59
C ALA A 311 1.40 -3.01 6.18
N LEU A 312 0.31 -3.22 5.44
CA LEU A 312 0.32 -3.77 4.07
C LEU A 312 0.67 -2.69 3.04
N LEU A 313 1.82 -2.01 3.24
CA LEU A 313 2.28 -0.86 2.46
C LEU A 313 3.78 -0.97 2.20
N THR A 314 4.17 -0.82 0.94
CA THR A 314 5.58 -0.99 0.52
C THR A 314 6.54 -0.10 1.30
N HIS A 315 6.22 1.17 1.52
CA HIS A 315 7.09 2.10 2.25
C HIS A 315 7.26 1.72 3.73
N GLN A 316 6.20 1.20 4.38
CA GLN A 316 6.31 0.66 5.75
C GLN A 316 7.14 -0.62 5.76
N GLY A 317 6.89 -1.55 4.82
CA GLY A 317 7.72 -2.74 4.69
C GLY A 317 9.22 -2.39 4.48
N LYS A 318 9.54 -1.38 3.67
CA LYS A 318 10.91 -0.89 3.50
C LYS A 318 11.47 -0.25 4.77
N TYR A 319 10.65 0.43 5.57
CA TYR A 319 11.04 0.95 6.87
C TYR A 319 11.36 -0.19 7.85
N GLN A 320 10.49 -1.20 7.96
CA GLN A 320 10.71 -2.42 8.72
C GLN A 320 12.00 -3.14 8.28
N ALA A 321 12.20 -3.25 6.97
CA ALA A 321 13.36 -3.92 6.38
C ALA A 321 14.69 -3.28 6.77
N ARG A 322 14.75 -1.95 6.83
CA ARG A 322 15.95 -1.24 7.30
C ARG A 322 16.25 -1.55 8.76
N ALA A 323 15.24 -1.49 9.63
CA ALA A 323 15.39 -1.86 11.04
C ALA A 323 15.84 -3.32 11.21
N ALA A 324 15.23 -4.24 10.46
CA ALA A 324 15.56 -5.66 10.49
C ALA A 324 17.01 -5.92 10.03
N GLY A 325 17.42 -5.38 8.89
CA GLY A 325 18.78 -5.56 8.36
C GLY A 325 19.84 -5.02 9.31
N ASP A 326 19.63 -3.82 9.88
CA ASP A 326 20.53 -3.19 10.83
C ASP A 326 20.64 -3.99 12.14
N VAL A 327 19.52 -4.43 12.70
CA VAL A 327 19.54 -5.22 13.95
C VAL A 327 20.14 -6.61 13.78
N ILE A 328 19.92 -7.25 12.61
CA ILE A 328 20.54 -8.52 12.28
C ILE A 328 22.07 -8.35 12.25
N ALA A 329 22.57 -7.30 11.59
CA ALA A 329 23.99 -7.01 11.53
C ALA A 329 24.56 -6.71 12.93
N ALA A 330 23.88 -5.88 13.73
CA ALA A 330 24.30 -5.56 15.09
C ALA A 330 24.41 -6.83 15.97
N ARG A 331 23.39 -7.71 15.93
CA ARG A 331 23.39 -8.97 16.68
C ARG A 331 24.48 -9.93 16.20
N ALA A 332 24.67 -10.04 14.88
CA ALA A 332 25.71 -10.93 14.30
C ALA A 332 27.12 -10.51 14.69
N LEU A 333 27.40 -9.22 14.76
CA LEU A 333 28.72 -8.65 15.09
C LEU A 333 28.92 -8.40 16.58
N GLY A 334 27.90 -8.60 17.42
CA GLY A 334 27.95 -8.33 18.84
C GLY A 334 28.07 -6.84 19.21
N THR A 335 27.58 -5.96 18.31
CA THR A 335 27.52 -4.53 18.59
C THR A 335 26.24 -4.19 19.37
N PRO A 336 26.21 -3.05 20.09
CA PRO A 336 25.02 -2.65 20.85
C PRO A 336 23.76 -2.57 19.99
N VAL A 337 22.65 -3.10 20.51
CA VAL A 337 21.33 -3.00 19.90
C VAL A 337 20.56 -1.87 20.59
N ASP A 338 20.04 -0.93 19.82
CA ASP A 338 19.11 0.11 20.26
C ASP A 338 17.70 -0.26 19.83
N ASP A 339 17.02 -1.01 20.70
CA ASP A 339 15.67 -1.52 20.50
C ASP A 339 14.61 -0.82 21.39
N ALA A 340 14.96 0.31 22.00
CA ALA A 340 14.02 1.19 22.66
C ALA A 340 13.03 1.80 21.63
N PRO A 341 11.82 2.21 22.04
CA PRO A 341 10.93 2.95 21.14
C PRO A 341 11.64 4.12 20.45
N TRP A 342 11.50 4.22 19.13
CA TRP A 342 12.20 5.18 18.25
C TRP A 342 13.70 4.97 18.14
N GLY A 343 14.27 3.89 18.66
CA GLY A 343 15.65 3.48 18.43
C GLY A 343 15.89 3.09 16.96
N ILE A 344 17.16 3.00 16.58
CA ILE A 344 17.53 2.76 15.16
C ILE A 344 17.23 1.33 14.69
N HIS A 345 16.98 0.40 15.60
CA HIS A 345 16.78 -1.01 15.32
C HIS A 345 15.30 -1.47 15.44
N VAL A 346 14.36 -0.52 15.49
CA VAL A 346 12.93 -0.79 15.65
C VAL A 346 12.06 -0.06 14.66
N ALA A 347 10.91 -0.62 14.35
CA ALA A 347 9.91 -0.02 13.47
C ALA A 347 8.73 0.57 14.26
N THR A 348 9.00 1.48 15.21
CA THR A 348 8.00 2.10 16.09
C THR A 348 6.91 2.85 15.33
N ALA A 349 7.22 3.47 14.19
CA ALA A 349 6.25 4.24 13.41
C ALA A 349 5.09 3.38 12.88
N ASP A 350 5.25 2.05 12.81
CA ASP A 350 4.17 1.14 12.41
C ASP A 350 2.95 1.21 13.35
N HIS A 351 3.14 1.63 14.60
CA HIS A 351 2.07 1.69 15.58
C HIS A 351 1.30 3.01 15.56
N GLU A 352 1.96 4.12 15.20
CA GLU A 352 1.43 5.45 15.47
C GLU A 352 1.44 6.39 14.25
N ALA A 353 2.25 6.11 13.22
CA ALA A 353 2.54 7.09 12.18
C ALA A 353 2.66 6.47 10.77
N VAL A 354 1.73 5.61 10.42
CA VAL A 354 1.68 4.98 9.09
C VAL A 354 1.04 5.95 8.10
N PRO A 355 1.79 6.53 7.14
CA PRO A 355 1.21 7.34 6.09
C PRO A 355 0.57 6.46 5.03
N GLN A 356 -0.59 6.86 4.52
CA GLN A 356 -1.33 6.16 3.47
C GLN A 356 -1.81 7.13 2.41
N VAL A 357 -1.81 6.70 1.17
CA VAL A 357 -2.43 7.44 0.06
C VAL A 357 -3.29 6.50 -0.75
N THR A 358 -4.54 6.90 -1.00
CA THR A 358 -5.42 6.29 -1.99
C THR A 358 -5.44 7.20 -3.21
N PHE A 359 -4.93 6.70 -4.34
CA PHE A 359 -4.83 7.45 -5.59
C PHE A 359 -6.14 7.36 -6.38
N SER A 360 -7.19 7.93 -5.80
CA SER A 360 -8.52 8.05 -6.39
C SER A 360 -8.79 9.47 -6.85
N GLU A 361 -10.02 9.77 -7.19
CA GLU A 361 -10.48 11.12 -7.45
C GLU A 361 -11.77 11.41 -6.67
N PRO A 362 -11.67 12.21 -5.59
CA PRO A 362 -10.46 12.87 -5.07
C PRO A 362 -9.44 11.90 -4.46
N GLU A 363 -8.16 12.30 -4.39
CA GLU A 363 -7.15 11.57 -3.61
C GLU A 363 -7.46 11.65 -2.11
N VAL A 364 -7.04 10.60 -1.38
CA VAL A 364 -7.07 10.58 0.09
C VAL A 364 -5.67 10.33 0.61
N ALA A 365 -5.17 11.21 1.45
CA ALA A 365 -3.88 11.07 2.11
C ALA A 365 -4.06 11.18 3.62
N SER A 366 -3.60 10.19 4.37
CA SER A 366 -3.77 10.16 5.83
C SER A 366 -2.52 9.63 6.53
N VAL A 367 -2.33 10.02 7.79
CA VAL A 367 -1.31 9.51 8.69
C VAL A 367 -1.81 9.52 10.13
N GLY A 368 -1.42 8.53 10.90
CA GLY A 368 -1.75 8.44 12.31
C GLY A 368 -3.16 7.90 12.57
N LEU A 369 -3.72 8.26 13.71
CA LEU A 369 -5.02 7.77 14.16
C LEU A 369 -6.18 8.54 13.53
N THR A 370 -7.22 7.81 13.10
CA THR A 370 -8.52 8.43 12.84
C THR A 370 -9.15 8.92 14.14
N SER A 371 -10.12 9.83 14.05
CA SER A 371 -10.89 10.30 15.21
C SER A 371 -11.47 9.14 16.02
N THR A 372 -12.12 8.20 15.35
CA THR A 372 -12.71 7.00 15.98
C THR A 372 -11.64 6.11 16.64
N ALA A 373 -10.48 5.92 15.98
CA ALA A 373 -9.39 5.12 16.54
C ALA A 373 -8.77 5.78 17.78
N ALA A 374 -8.61 7.11 17.75
CA ALA A 374 -8.08 7.88 18.87
C ALA A 374 -9.02 7.85 20.08
N GLU A 375 -10.33 8.02 19.88
CA GLU A 375 -11.35 7.87 20.96
C GLU A 375 -11.34 6.46 21.56
N LYS A 376 -11.30 5.43 20.69
CA LYS A 376 -11.23 4.03 21.14
C LYS A 376 -9.96 3.74 21.94
N ALA A 377 -8.86 4.40 21.60
CA ALA A 377 -7.59 4.30 22.35
C ALA A 377 -7.60 5.09 23.66
N GLY A 378 -8.66 5.85 23.96
CA GLY A 378 -8.86 6.59 25.20
C GLY A 378 -8.20 7.97 25.26
N TYR A 379 -7.85 8.54 24.09
CA TYR A 379 -7.37 9.92 24.01
C TYR A 379 -8.51 10.91 24.22
N GLU A 380 -8.21 12.03 24.88
CA GLU A 380 -9.08 13.22 24.90
C GLU A 380 -8.79 14.03 23.66
N ILE A 381 -9.68 13.96 22.66
CA ILE A 381 -9.40 14.50 21.35
C ILE A 381 -10.22 15.75 21.02
N ARG A 382 -9.65 16.53 20.11
CA ARG A 382 -10.35 17.55 19.37
C ARG A 382 -10.17 17.32 17.87
N VAL A 383 -11.28 17.23 17.15
CA VAL A 383 -11.30 17.13 15.70
C VAL A 383 -11.43 18.53 15.10
N VAL A 384 -10.59 18.84 14.13
CA VAL A 384 -10.56 20.13 13.45
C VAL A 384 -10.66 19.90 11.95
N ASP A 385 -11.73 20.36 11.34
CA ASP A 385 -11.98 20.28 9.91
C ASP A 385 -11.81 21.63 9.24
N TYR A 386 -11.27 21.63 8.01
CA TYR A 386 -11.18 22.82 7.18
C TYR A 386 -11.40 22.48 5.70
N ASN A 387 -12.10 23.35 4.98
CA ASN A 387 -12.29 23.19 3.53
C ASN A 387 -11.02 23.61 2.79
N LEU A 388 -10.37 22.64 2.13
CA LEU A 388 -9.16 22.87 1.33
C LEU A 388 -9.38 23.86 0.18
N GLY A 389 -10.57 23.93 -0.40
CA GLY A 389 -10.90 24.87 -1.46
C GLY A 389 -10.82 26.34 -1.06
N TRP A 390 -10.72 26.64 0.25
CA TRP A 390 -10.64 28.02 0.74
C TRP A 390 -9.20 28.54 0.92
N VAL A 391 -8.17 27.70 0.72
CA VAL A 391 -6.80 28.20 0.71
C VAL A 391 -6.45 28.77 -0.66
N ALA A 392 -5.59 29.80 -0.69
CA ALA A 392 -5.23 30.48 -1.94
C ALA A 392 -4.58 29.52 -2.97
N GLY A 393 -3.80 28.56 -2.51
CA GLY A 393 -3.20 27.54 -3.37
C GLY A 393 -4.23 26.69 -4.13
N ALA A 394 -5.39 26.42 -3.55
CA ALA A 394 -6.45 25.65 -4.16
C ALA A 394 -7.08 26.37 -5.38
N SER A 395 -7.36 27.65 -5.24
CA SER A 395 -7.94 28.46 -6.34
C SER A 395 -6.98 28.69 -7.51
N ILE A 396 -5.68 28.46 -7.32
CA ILE A 396 -4.68 28.47 -8.39
C ILE A 396 -4.59 27.09 -9.06
N GLN A 397 -4.83 26.02 -8.30
CA GLN A 397 -4.67 24.65 -8.77
C GLN A 397 -5.83 24.19 -9.65
N ALA A 398 -7.07 24.62 -9.36
CA ALA A 398 -8.26 24.30 -10.14
C ALA A 398 -9.35 25.36 -9.91
N ASP A 399 -10.16 25.65 -10.96
CA ASP A 399 -11.22 26.66 -10.89
C ASP A 399 -12.26 26.34 -9.81
N ASP A 400 -12.65 25.07 -9.67
CA ASP A 400 -13.65 24.60 -8.72
C ASP A 400 -13.05 23.54 -7.78
N TYR A 401 -11.95 23.88 -7.08
CA TYR A 401 -11.29 22.95 -6.18
C TYR A 401 -12.20 22.56 -5.01
N GLU A 402 -12.48 21.26 -4.90
CA GLU A 402 -13.15 20.67 -3.75
C GLU A 402 -12.14 19.83 -2.93
N GLY A 403 -12.18 19.98 -1.61
CA GLY A 403 -11.35 19.17 -0.73
C GLY A 403 -11.59 19.49 0.74
N THR A 404 -11.17 18.57 1.61
CA THR A 404 -11.29 18.70 3.06
C THR A 404 -10.01 18.26 3.73
N ALA A 405 -9.62 18.94 4.79
CA ALA A 405 -8.57 18.54 5.70
C ALA A 405 -9.16 18.30 7.09
N ARG A 406 -8.81 17.21 7.74
CA ARG A 406 -9.13 16.87 9.13
C ARG A 406 -7.84 16.68 9.92
N MET A 407 -7.77 17.31 11.10
CA MET A 407 -6.69 17.15 12.07
C MET A 407 -7.28 16.65 13.39
N VAL A 408 -6.72 15.55 13.91
CA VAL A 408 -7.08 14.98 15.21
C VAL A 408 -6.00 15.34 16.23
N VAL A 409 -6.36 16.06 17.26
CA VAL A 409 -5.44 16.60 18.27
C VAL A 409 -5.67 15.90 19.61
N ASP A 410 -4.60 15.52 20.28
CA ASP A 410 -4.60 15.16 21.70
C ASP A 410 -4.64 16.45 22.54
N GLU A 411 -5.77 16.77 23.13
CA GLU A 411 -5.97 17.99 23.95
C GLU A 411 -5.04 18.03 25.17
N LYS A 412 -4.71 16.87 25.72
CA LYS A 412 -3.88 16.78 26.92
C LYS A 412 -2.41 17.08 26.65
N ARG A 413 -1.89 16.58 25.52
CA ARG A 413 -0.48 16.76 25.15
C ARG A 413 -0.27 17.95 24.20
N GLY A 414 -1.32 18.45 23.55
CA GLY A 414 -1.25 19.52 22.57
C GLY A 414 -0.45 19.11 21.32
N VAL A 415 -0.61 17.85 20.86
CA VAL A 415 0.05 17.29 19.69
C VAL A 415 -0.95 16.68 18.73
N ILE A 416 -0.56 16.51 17.48
CA ILE A 416 -1.37 15.86 16.45
C ILE A 416 -1.27 14.34 16.60
N LEU A 417 -2.42 13.65 16.63
CA LEU A 417 -2.53 12.20 16.58
C LEU A 417 -2.73 11.67 15.17
N GLY A 418 -3.38 12.44 14.32
CA GLY A 418 -3.62 12.05 12.95
C GLY A 418 -4.09 13.20 12.08
N VAL A 419 -3.89 13.04 10.78
CA VAL A 419 -4.33 14.00 9.76
C VAL A 419 -4.86 13.24 8.56
N THR A 420 -5.96 13.74 7.99
CA THR A 420 -6.51 13.25 6.73
C THR A 420 -6.75 14.42 5.78
N PHE A 421 -6.21 14.33 4.58
CA PHE A 421 -6.46 15.25 3.48
C PHE A 421 -7.24 14.53 2.38
N VAL A 422 -8.26 15.17 1.85
CA VAL A 422 -9.06 14.68 0.73
C VAL A 422 -9.15 15.79 -0.32
N GLY A 423 -8.71 15.53 -1.54
CA GLY A 423 -8.72 16.53 -2.61
C GLY A 423 -7.78 16.17 -3.74
N GLN A 424 -7.65 17.05 -4.73
CA GLN A 424 -6.69 16.88 -5.82
C GLN A 424 -5.26 17.12 -5.34
N ASP A 425 -4.32 16.23 -5.70
CA ASP A 425 -2.89 16.31 -5.43
C ASP A 425 -2.53 16.45 -3.93
N VAL A 426 -3.34 15.89 -3.03
CA VAL A 426 -3.11 15.96 -1.58
C VAL A 426 -2.03 14.98 -1.09
N ALA A 427 -1.62 14.03 -1.92
CA ALA A 427 -0.56 13.07 -1.58
C ALA A 427 0.73 13.76 -1.11
N GLU A 428 1.09 14.90 -1.73
CA GLU A 428 2.32 15.64 -1.40
C GLU A 428 2.24 16.41 -0.06
N LEU A 429 1.04 16.58 0.50
CA LEU A 429 0.85 17.24 1.80
C LEU A 429 1.15 16.32 2.98
N ILE A 430 1.11 14.98 2.78
CA ILE A 430 1.11 14.02 3.88
C ILE A 430 2.45 13.93 4.63
N PHE A 431 3.57 14.21 3.95
CA PHE A 431 4.87 14.09 4.58
C PHE A 431 5.06 15.09 5.73
N ALA A 432 4.57 16.32 5.60
CA ALA A 432 4.59 17.30 6.68
C ALA A 432 3.77 16.82 7.89
N ALA A 433 2.60 16.20 7.64
CA ALA A 433 1.80 15.57 8.69
C ALA A 433 2.54 14.42 9.36
N THR A 434 3.18 13.56 8.57
CA THR A 434 3.98 12.44 9.09
C THR A 434 5.09 12.92 10.02
N VAL A 435 5.81 13.98 9.63
CA VAL A 435 6.86 14.59 10.48
C VAL A 435 6.25 15.13 11.78
N ALA A 436 5.10 15.81 11.72
CA ALA A 436 4.45 16.36 12.91
C ALA A 436 3.99 15.27 13.88
N VAL A 437 3.45 14.16 13.37
CA VAL A 437 2.99 13.01 14.17
C VAL A 437 4.20 12.27 14.77
N VAL A 438 5.19 11.88 13.94
CA VAL A 438 6.38 11.15 14.39
C VAL A 438 7.16 11.90 15.44
N ALA A 439 7.38 13.21 15.23
CA ALA A 439 8.13 14.05 16.16
C ALA A 439 7.28 14.57 17.32
N GLN A 440 5.99 14.21 17.39
CA GLN A 440 5.03 14.72 18.37
C GLN A 440 5.17 16.24 18.55
N VAL A 441 5.17 16.97 17.42
CA VAL A 441 5.44 18.40 17.41
C VAL A 441 4.32 19.14 18.15
N PRO A 442 4.64 19.88 19.24
CA PRO A 442 3.62 20.64 19.96
C PRO A 442 2.95 21.67 19.04
N LEU A 443 1.63 21.82 19.13
CA LEU A 443 0.88 22.80 18.34
C LEU A 443 1.45 24.23 18.49
N SER A 444 1.93 24.58 19.68
CA SER A 444 2.61 25.86 19.93
C SER A 444 3.86 26.05 19.07
N ARG A 445 4.56 24.98 18.72
CA ARG A 445 5.71 25.02 17.82
C ARG A 445 5.30 25.07 16.37
N LEU A 446 4.21 24.39 15.97
CA LEU A 446 3.68 24.39 14.60
C LEU A 446 3.25 25.79 14.14
N TRP A 447 2.86 26.68 15.08
CA TRP A 447 2.60 28.08 14.76
C TRP A 447 3.81 28.85 14.17
N HIS A 448 5.00 28.32 14.33
CA HIS A 448 6.24 28.89 13.74
C HIS A 448 6.63 28.21 12.42
N ALA A 449 5.92 27.15 12.00
CA ALA A 449 6.12 26.51 10.72
C ALA A 449 5.31 27.25 9.64
N VAL A 450 5.92 28.28 9.05
CA VAL A 450 5.24 29.18 8.11
C VAL A 450 5.11 28.55 6.74
N PRO A 451 3.88 28.28 6.25
CA PRO A 451 3.67 27.77 4.90
C PRO A 451 4.00 28.84 3.85
N ALA A 452 4.61 28.44 2.74
CA ALA A 452 4.82 29.35 1.63
C ALA A 452 3.49 29.77 1.01
N TYR A 453 3.37 31.04 0.58
CA TYR A 453 2.17 31.58 -0.03
C TYR A 453 2.42 31.95 -1.49
N PRO A 454 1.49 31.66 -2.42
CA PRO A 454 0.29 30.86 -2.26
C PRO A 454 0.57 29.38 -2.57
N THR A 455 0.30 28.48 -1.62
CA THR A 455 0.44 27.02 -1.81
C THR A 455 -0.67 26.27 -1.06
N MET A 456 -0.86 24.99 -1.40
CA MET A 456 -1.76 24.09 -0.65
C MET A 456 -1.34 23.92 0.83
N ASN A 457 -0.05 24.12 1.15
CA ASN A 457 0.44 24.02 2.53
C ASN A 457 -0.11 25.12 3.45
N GLU A 458 -0.77 26.16 2.92
CA GLU A 458 -1.49 27.15 3.74
C GLU A 458 -2.55 26.48 4.66
N ILE A 459 -3.00 25.28 4.30
CA ILE A 459 -3.91 24.48 5.11
C ILE A 459 -3.43 24.29 6.55
N TRP A 460 -2.12 24.17 6.78
CA TRP A 460 -1.55 24.03 8.13
C TRP A 460 -1.86 25.21 9.02
N LEU A 461 -1.72 26.44 8.49
CA LEU A 461 -2.09 27.64 9.21
C LEU A 461 -3.60 27.68 9.46
N ARG A 462 -4.42 27.29 8.49
CA ARG A 462 -5.88 27.31 8.61
C ARG A 462 -6.40 26.30 9.65
N LEU A 463 -5.83 25.10 9.71
CA LEU A 463 -6.14 24.11 10.75
C LEU A 463 -5.76 24.66 12.13
N LEU A 464 -4.58 25.28 12.29
CA LEU A 464 -4.15 25.88 13.56
C LEU A 464 -5.04 27.08 13.96
N GLU A 465 -5.44 27.95 13.03
CA GLU A 465 -6.34 29.06 13.30
C GLU A 465 -7.73 28.57 13.73
N THR A 466 -8.22 27.48 13.09
CA THR A 466 -9.51 26.86 13.44
C THR A 466 -9.43 26.17 14.81
N TYR A 467 -8.32 25.53 15.13
CA TYR A 467 -8.07 24.99 16.46
C TYR A 467 -8.05 26.09 17.55
N GLY A 468 -7.45 27.25 17.24
CA GLY A 468 -7.33 28.38 18.13
C GLY A 468 -5.87 28.65 18.57
N ARG A 469 -5.57 29.93 18.76
CA ARG A 469 -4.23 30.35 19.20
C ARG A 469 -3.96 29.90 20.63
N PRO A 470 -2.71 29.53 20.96
CA PRO A 470 -2.32 29.35 22.35
C PRO A 470 -2.59 30.64 23.13
N THR A 471 -3.30 30.54 24.23
CA THR A 471 -3.42 31.63 25.22
C THR A 471 -2.17 31.64 26.09
N ALA A 472 -1.64 32.81 26.40
CA ALA A 472 -0.46 32.99 27.24
C ALA A 472 -0.72 32.52 28.68
#